data_c85ea0a629f831ed9c2dd1f96eca3727
#
_entry.id   c85ea0a629f831ed9c2dd1f96eca3727
#
_cell.length_a   1.000
_cell.length_b   1.000
_cell.length_c   1.000
_cell.angle_alpha   90.00
_cell.angle_beta   90.00
_cell.angle_gamma   90.00
#
_symmetry.space_group_name_H-M   'P 1'
#
loop_
_entity.id
_entity.type
_entity.pdbx_description
1 polymer ?
#
loop_
_entity_poly.entity_id
_entity_poly.type
_entity_poly.pdbx_seq_one_letter_code
_entity_poly.pdbx_strand_id
1 'polypeptide(L)'
;MKTIFYLAFFYSAFSFAQVYEFLSTKNNKTISHRIILDKEYLIETQFIKEPAEFILTRGGYYKKKGKTYNIELEFNSNFENDGFTIIDLRKGKSWLKSQNKPIDLNGKWLMAGRVTELGERRRDITGPRKTMKFLIDGYFQWVAFNTETFQFFGSGGGFYTAEKGIYTENIEFFSRNNNSVGRILPFKYKVQDSDWYHKGKSSKGKPMHEIWTKRSNLISNK
;
A
#
# COMPACT_ATOMS: atom_id res chain seq x y z
N MET A 1 4.75 -53.98 -17.04
CA MET A 1 5.21 -52.68 -16.61
C MET A 1 4.01 -51.74 -16.53
N LYS A 2 3.62 -51.30 -15.33
CA LYS A 2 2.51 -50.34 -15.14
C LYS A 2 3.11 -48.94 -15.03
N THR A 3 2.88 -48.12 -16.04
CA THR A 3 3.34 -46.72 -16.06
C THR A 3 2.36 -45.89 -15.23
N ILE A 4 2.80 -45.36 -14.10
CA ILE A 4 2.01 -44.46 -13.24
C ILE A 4 2.26 -43.03 -13.75
N PHE A 5 1.22 -42.41 -14.29
CA PHE A 5 1.21 -40.99 -14.63
C PHE A 5 0.97 -40.16 -13.36
N TYR A 6 1.96 -39.42 -12.91
CA TYR A 6 1.77 -38.38 -11.88
C TYR A 6 1.18 -37.13 -12.52
N LEU A 7 -0.10 -36.87 -12.26
CA LEU A 7 -0.75 -35.60 -12.60
C LEU A 7 -0.30 -34.56 -11.58
N ALA A 8 0.65 -33.69 -11.94
CA ALA A 8 1.04 -32.55 -11.11
C ALA A 8 -0.07 -31.49 -11.21
N PHE A 9 -0.88 -31.39 -10.17
CA PHE A 9 -1.82 -30.27 -10.00
C PHE A 9 -1.01 -28.99 -9.68
N PHE A 10 -0.83 -28.13 -10.67
CA PHE A 10 -0.38 -26.76 -10.45
C PHE A 10 -1.53 -25.99 -9.75
N TYR A 11 -1.46 -25.88 -8.43
CA TYR A 11 -2.24 -24.87 -7.71
C TYR A 11 -1.71 -23.50 -8.11
N SER A 12 -2.33 -22.86 -9.08
CA SER A 12 -2.17 -21.43 -9.28
C SER A 12 -2.78 -20.73 -8.07
N ALA A 13 -1.94 -20.25 -7.16
CA ALA A 13 -2.35 -19.38 -6.07
C ALA A 13 -2.89 -18.09 -6.71
N PHE A 14 -4.21 -18.02 -6.94
CA PHE A 14 -4.86 -16.79 -7.34
C PHE A 14 -4.61 -15.75 -6.24
N SER A 15 -3.76 -14.78 -6.54
CA SER A 15 -3.59 -13.60 -5.71
C SER A 15 -4.95 -12.89 -5.64
N PHE A 16 -5.60 -12.89 -4.48
CA PHE A 16 -6.84 -12.14 -4.23
C PHE A 16 -6.61 -10.63 -4.09
N ALA A 17 -5.45 -10.16 -4.53
CA ALA A 17 -5.12 -8.76 -4.55
C ALA A 17 -5.98 -8.02 -5.58
N GLN A 18 -6.59 -6.90 -5.20
CA GLN A 18 -7.51 -6.14 -6.04
C GLN A 18 -7.42 -4.66 -5.75
N VAL A 19 -7.56 -3.86 -6.80
CA VAL A 19 -7.76 -2.42 -6.70
C VAL A 19 -9.11 -2.07 -7.30
N TYR A 20 -9.87 -1.24 -6.59
CA TYR A 20 -11.12 -0.66 -7.09
C TYR A 20 -11.02 0.85 -7.06
N GLU A 21 -11.60 1.49 -8.07
CA GLU A 21 -11.74 2.95 -8.13
C GLU A 21 -13.19 3.32 -8.43
N PHE A 22 -13.64 4.43 -7.88
CA PHE A 22 -14.93 5.03 -8.19
C PHE A 22 -14.90 6.52 -7.84
N LEU A 23 -15.89 7.26 -8.36
CA LEU A 23 -16.03 8.69 -8.13
C LEU A 23 -17.28 8.95 -7.29
N SER A 24 -17.23 9.99 -6.47
CA SER A 24 -18.37 10.60 -5.83
C SER A 24 -18.30 12.13 -5.96
N THR A 25 -19.42 12.81 -5.76
CA THR A 25 -19.48 14.28 -5.76
C THR A 25 -19.92 14.76 -4.39
N LYS A 26 -19.18 15.72 -3.83
CA LYS A 26 -19.53 16.42 -2.58
C LYS A 26 -19.14 17.88 -2.72
N ASN A 27 -20.08 18.80 -2.41
CA ASN A 27 -19.87 20.25 -2.50
C ASN A 27 -19.30 20.68 -3.89
N ASN A 28 -19.87 20.16 -4.96
CA ASN A 28 -19.45 20.39 -6.35
C ASN A 28 -17.99 19.95 -6.68
N LYS A 29 -17.34 19.21 -5.79
CA LYS A 29 -16.02 18.63 -6.04
C LYS A 29 -16.15 17.14 -6.35
N THR A 30 -15.43 16.66 -7.37
CA THR A 30 -15.32 15.22 -7.70
C THR A 30 -14.24 14.58 -6.85
N ILE A 31 -14.65 13.62 -6.03
CA ILE A 31 -13.76 12.86 -5.16
C ILE A 31 -13.46 11.53 -5.81
N SER A 32 -12.19 11.23 -5.97
CA SER A 32 -11.68 9.91 -6.38
C SER A 32 -11.53 9.04 -5.15
N HIS A 33 -12.12 7.84 -5.19
CA HIS A 33 -11.96 6.81 -4.18
C HIS A 33 -11.11 5.70 -4.75
N ARG A 34 -10.11 5.27 -3.99
CA ARG A 34 -9.29 4.09 -4.30
C ARG A 34 -9.33 3.12 -3.13
N ILE A 35 -9.68 1.87 -3.44
CA ILE A 35 -9.66 0.76 -2.49
C ILE A 35 -8.59 -0.21 -2.94
N ILE A 36 -7.57 -0.40 -2.13
CA ILE A 36 -6.52 -1.41 -2.34
C ILE A 36 -6.74 -2.51 -1.30
N LEU A 37 -6.88 -3.76 -1.75
CA LEU A 37 -7.07 -4.87 -0.82
C LEU A 37 -6.39 -6.15 -1.29
N ASP A 38 -5.95 -6.96 -0.33
CA ASP A 38 -5.59 -8.36 -0.51
C ASP A 38 -6.61 -9.27 0.23
N LYS A 39 -6.21 -10.51 0.55
CA LYS A 39 -7.10 -11.48 1.23
C LYS A 39 -7.53 -11.08 2.65
N GLU A 40 -6.82 -10.18 3.31
CA GLU A 40 -7.01 -9.89 4.73
C GLU A 40 -6.97 -8.40 5.10
N TYR A 41 -6.40 -7.55 4.24
CA TYR A 41 -6.12 -6.15 4.53
C TYR A 41 -6.69 -5.24 3.45
N LEU A 42 -7.27 -4.10 3.87
CA LEU A 42 -7.91 -3.13 2.98
C LEU A 42 -7.46 -1.72 3.36
N ILE A 43 -7.17 -0.90 2.35
CA ILE A 43 -6.98 0.54 2.48
C ILE A 43 -8.02 1.25 1.61
N GLU A 44 -8.74 2.20 2.19
CA GLU A 44 -9.54 3.20 1.50
C GLU A 44 -8.76 4.51 1.45
N THR A 45 -8.73 5.16 0.28
CA THR A 45 -8.17 6.50 0.12
C THR A 45 -9.11 7.36 -0.70
N GLN A 46 -9.29 8.61 -0.28
CA GLN A 46 -10.10 9.64 -0.94
C GLN A 46 -9.23 10.84 -1.25
N PHE A 47 -9.29 11.33 -2.48
CA PHE A 47 -8.54 12.49 -2.94
C PHE A 47 -9.22 13.16 -4.12
N ILE A 48 -8.91 14.43 -4.38
CA ILE A 48 -9.30 15.17 -5.57
C ILE A 48 -8.09 15.24 -6.49
N LYS A 49 -8.30 14.98 -7.80
CA LYS A 49 -7.23 15.03 -8.78
C LYS A 49 -6.91 16.47 -9.21
N GLU A 50 -7.95 17.29 -9.41
CA GLU A 50 -7.81 18.66 -9.92
C GLU A 50 -8.78 19.63 -9.22
N PRO A 51 -8.29 20.66 -8.51
CA PRO A 51 -6.90 20.79 -8.05
C PRO A 51 -6.55 19.68 -7.06
N ALA A 52 -5.29 19.25 -7.03
CA ALA A 52 -4.86 18.14 -6.20
C ALA A 52 -5.12 18.42 -4.70
N GLU A 53 -5.89 17.54 -4.06
CA GLU A 53 -6.23 17.65 -2.63
C GLU A 53 -6.34 16.25 -2.01
N PHE A 54 -5.54 15.98 -0.98
CA PHE A 54 -5.72 14.77 -0.17
C PHE A 54 -6.87 14.99 0.82
N ILE A 55 -7.79 14.01 0.92
CA ILE A 55 -8.96 14.10 1.81
C ILE A 55 -8.82 13.15 3.00
N LEU A 56 -8.66 11.85 2.73
CA LEU A 56 -8.73 10.81 3.75
C LEU A 56 -7.97 9.57 3.31
N THR A 57 -7.32 8.89 4.25
CA THR A 57 -6.95 7.48 4.10
C THR A 57 -7.10 6.73 5.41
N ARG A 58 -7.61 5.50 5.33
CA ARG A 58 -7.78 4.62 6.47
C ARG A 58 -7.68 3.17 6.02
N GLY A 59 -7.26 2.28 6.91
CA GLY A 59 -7.10 0.88 6.55
C GLY A 59 -6.74 -0.01 7.72
N GLY A 60 -6.93 -1.30 7.50
CA GLY A 60 -6.71 -2.32 8.50
C GLY A 60 -7.12 -3.70 8.03
N TYR A 61 -7.18 -4.63 8.96
CA TYR A 61 -7.65 -5.99 8.70
C TYR A 61 -9.16 -6.02 8.56
N TYR A 62 -9.67 -6.85 7.65
CA TYR A 62 -11.11 -6.91 7.43
C TYR A 62 -11.68 -8.31 7.49
N LYS A 63 -12.96 -8.38 7.86
CA LYS A 63 -13.85 -9.54 7.66
C LYS A 63 -14.89 -9.16 6.62
N LYS A 64 -15.13 -10.06 5.64
CA LYS A 64 -16.11 -9.81 4.59
C LYS A 64 -17.37 -10.60 4.81
N LYS A 65 -18.54 -9.91 4.79
CA LYS A 65 -19.88 -10.52 4.81
C LYS A 65 -20.70 -10.00 3.62
N GLY A 66 -20.90 -10.85 2.63
CA GLY A 66 -21.56 -10.46 1.39
C GLY A 66 -20.80 -9.37 0.65
N LYS A 67 -21.38 -8.18 0.53
CA LYS A 67 -20.77 -7.00 -0.11
C LYS A 67 -20.13 -6.02 0.89
N THR A 68 -20.19 -6.31 2.19
CA THR A 68 -19.68 -5.44 3.25
C THR A 68 -18.35 -5.95 3.76
N TYR A 69 -17.40 -5.04 3.90
CA TYR A 69 -16.11 -5.22 4.56
C TYR A 69 -16.19 -4.54 5.92
N ASN A 70 -16.17 -5.32 7.01
CA ASN A 70 -16.00 -4.80 8.36
C ASN A 70 -14.51 -4.72 8.63
N ILE A 71 -13.98 -3.51 8.82
CA ILE A 71 -12.55 -3.23 8.85
C ILE A 71 -12.17 -2.78 10.26
N GLU A 72 -11.31 -3.54 10.92
CA GLU A 72 -10.62 -3.13 12.14
C GLU A 72 -9.43 -2.26 11.72
N LEU A 73 -9.52 -0.94 11.96
CA LEU A 73 -8.54 0.02 11.49
C LEU A 73 -7.23 -0.08 12.28
N GLU A 74 -6.11 -0.11 11.58
CA GLU A 74 -4.78 0.13 12.14
C GLU A 74 -4.39 1.60 12.03
N PHE A 75 -4.99 2.32 11.09
CA PHE A 75 -4.82 3.76 10.92
C PHE A 75 -6.06 4.40 10.34
N ASN A 76 -6.25 5.67 10.71
CA ASN A 76 -7.28 6.55 10.21
C ASN A 76 -6.72 7.96 10.18
N SER A 77 -6.55 8.57 9.00
CA SER A 77 -6.01 9.93 8.88
C SER A 77 -6.95 11.02 9.45
N ASN A 78 -8.20 10.66 9.75
CA ASN A 78 -9.21 11.53 10.33
C ASN A 78 -9.55 11.18 11.79
N PHE A 79 -8.77 10.32 12.44
CA PHE A 79 -9.07 9.77 13.76
C PHE A 79 -9.33 10.84 14.83
N GLU A 80 -8.57 11.93 14.80
CA GLU A 80 -8.73 13.05 15.74
C GLU A 80 -10.13 13.71 15.66
N ASN A 81 -10.80 13.60 14.50
CA ASN A 81 -12.13 14.19 14.29
C ASN A 81 -13.28 13.18 14.45
N ASP A 82 -13.08 11.93 14.01
CA ASP A 82 -14.16 10.94 13.94
C ASP A 82 -14.04 9.80 14.98
N GLY A 83 -12.86 9.58 15.54
CA GLY A 83 -12.61 8.56 16.55
C GLY A 83 -12.84 7.11 16.08
N PHE A 84 -13.01 6.87 14.77
CA PHE A 84 -13.33 5.54 14.27
C PHE A 84 -12.14 4.60 14.32
N THR A 85 -12.35 3.46 14.99
CA THR A 85 -11.41 2.32 15.03
C THR A 85 -11.94 1.13 14.25
N ILE A 86 -13.23 1.10 13.94
CA ILE A 86 -13.91 0.09 13.13
C ILE A 86 -14.84 0.78 12.15
N ILE A 87 -14.87 0.33 10.91
CA ILE A 87 -15.80 0.85 9.90
C ILE A 87 -16.38 -0.29 9.07
N ASP A 88 -17.58 -0.07 8.57
CA ASP A 88 -18.20 -0.90 7.53
C ASP A 88 -18.10 -0.20 6.17
N LEU A 89 -17.48 -0.85 5.22
CA LEU A 89 -17.37 -0.38 3.85
C LEU A 89 -18.15 -1.31 2.92
N ARG A 90 -19.22 -0.81 2.31
CA ARG A 90 -20.06 -1.60 1.41
C ARG A 90 -19.64 -1.41 -0.04
N LYS A 91 -19.28 -2.50 -0.72
CA LYS A 91 -19.00 -2.47 -2.15
C LYS A 91 -20.23 -2.08 -2.96
N GLY A 92 -20.15 -0.94 -3.64
CA GLY A 92 -21.20 -0.43 -4.53
C GLY A 92 -21.07 -0.96 -5.96
N LYS A 93 -22.10 -0.70 -6.77
CA LYS A 93 -22.08 -1.02 -8.23
C LYS A 93 -21.08 -0.15 -8.99
N SER A 94 -20.78 1.05 -8.49
CA SER A 94 -19.83 2.01 -9.07
C SER A 94 -18.36 1.62 -8.89
N TRP A 95 -18.05 0.60 -8.08
CA TRP A 95 -16.67 0.16 -7.89
C TRP A 95 -16.14 -0.53 -9.14
N LEU A 96 -15.28 0.15 -9.87
CA LEU A 96 -14.63 -0.38 -11.06
C LEU A 96 -13.34 -1.09 -10.66
N LYS A 97 -13.25 -2.38 -10.95
CA LYS A 97 -12.03 -3.16 -10.69
C LYS A 97 -10.96 -2.78 -11.71
N SER A 98 -9.75 -2.50 -11.25
CA SER A 98 -8.59 -2.34 -12.12
C SER A 98 -8.34 -3.64 -12.92
N GLN A 99 -7.96 -3.47 -14.20
CA GLN A 99 -7.58 -4.56 -15.10
C GLN A 99 -6.06 -4.76 -15.16
N ASN A 100 -5.28 -4.02 -14.35
CA ASN A 100 -3.84 -4.15 -14.32
C ASN A 100 -3.43 -5.55 -13.87
N LYS A 101 -2.27 -5.99 -14.33
CA LYS A 101 -1.69 -7.28 -13.97
C LYS A 101 -0.71 -7.13 -12.82
N PRO A 102 -0.47 -8.21 -12.05
CA PRO A 102 0.61 -8.22 -11.06
C PRO A 102 1.96 -7.87 -11.69
N ILE A 103 2.72 -7.04 -11.01
CA ILE A 103 4.11 -6.71 -11.36
C ILE A 103 4.99 -6.94 -10.15
N ASP A 104 6.30 -6.90 -10.35
CA ASP A 104 7.27 -7.08 -9.27
C ASP A 104 6.96 -6.21 -8.05
N LEU A 105 7.33 -6.69 -6.88
CA LEU A 105 7.14 -6.06 -5.58
C LEU A 105 5.70 -6.08 -5.04
N ASN A 106 4.72 -6.71 -5.70
CA ASN A 106 3.37 -6.86 -5.14
C ASN A 106 3.42 -7.36 -3.69
N GLY A 107 2.62 -6.74 -2.82
CA GLY A 107 2.46 -7.10 -1.41
C GLY A 107 2.56 -5.94 -0.44
N LYS A 108 2.49 -6.26 0.84
CA LYS A 108 2.65 -5.31 1.95
C LYS A 108 4.11 -5.36 2.44
N TRP A 109 4.77 -4.20 2.46
CA TRP A 109 6.16 -4.05 2.87
C TRP A 109 6.26 -3.08 4.05
N LEU A 110 7.03 -3.46 5.07
CA LEU A 110 7.35 -2.59 6.21
C LEU A 110 8.75 -2.01 6.06
N MET A 111 8.90 -0.73 6.31
CA MET A 111 10.21 -0.08 6.31
C MET A 111 11.04 -0.64 7.47
N ALA A 112 12.04 -1.44 7.16
CA ALA A 112 12.85 -2.21 8.10
C ALA A 112 14.19 -1.57 8.41
N GLY A 113 14.59 -0.53 7.68
CA GLY A 113 15.87 0.13 7.94
C GLY A 113 16.36 1.01 6.81
N ARG A 114 17.61 1.40 6.93
CA ARG A 114 18.33 2.19 5.92
C ARG A 114 19.76 1.70 5.77
N VAL A 115 20.30 1.83 4.58
CA VAL A 115 21.72 1.68 4.32
C VAL A 115 22.37 3.06 4.49
N THR A 116 23.39 3.15 5.33
CA THR A 116 24.19 4.35 5.59
C THR A 116 25.63 4.13 5.18
N GLU A 117 26.49 5.12 5.32
CA GLU A 117 27.95 4.98 5.11
C GLU A 117 28.58 4.00 6.10
N LEU A 118 27.97 3.81 7.28
CA LEU A 118 28.41 2.87 8.31
C LEU A 118 27.79 1.47 8.15
N GLY A 119 27.09 1.20 7.04
CA GLY A 119 26.40 -0.05 6.80
C GLY A 119 24.88 0.01 7.03
N GLU A 120 24.26 -1.14 7.21
CA GLU A 120 22.82 -1.26 7.43
C GLU A 120 22.45 -0.87 8.87
N ARG A 121 21.51 0.05 8.97
CA ARG A 121 20.85 0.38 10.23
C ARG A 121 19.43 -0.14 10.21
N ARG A 122 19.20 -1.26 10.87
CA ARG A 122 17.87 -1.88 10.99
C ARG A 122 17.07 -1.23 12.12
N ARG A 123 15.74 -1.32 12.02
CA ARG A 123 14.80 -0.88 13.04
C ARG A 123 13.84 -2.01 13.39
N ASP A 124 13.27 -1.94 14.58
CA ASP A 124 12.18 -2.83 14.97
C ASP A 124 10.93 -2.55 14.11
N ILE A 125 10.39 -3.61 13.52
CA ILE A 125 9.16 -3.60 12.72
C ILE A 125 7.98 -4.22 13.46
N THR A 126 8.18 -4.76 14.67
CA THR A 126 7.13 -5.35 15.51
C THR A 126 6.39 -4.31 16.34
N GLY A 127 7.08 -3.23 16.77
CA GLY A 127 6.51 -2.15 17.56
C GLY A 127 5.35 -1.41 16.85
N PRO A 128 4.59 -0.57 17.57
CA PRO A 128 3.35 0.04 17.06
C PRO A 128 3.58 1.07 15.94
N ARG A 129 4.76 1.69 15.91
CA ARG A 129 5.13 2.68 14.87
C ARG A 129 5.46 1.99 13.55
N LYS A 130 4.58 2.10 12.57
CA LYS A 130 4.72 1.49 11.25
C LYS A 130 4.98 2.53 10.15
N THR A 131 5.73 2.14 9.15
CA THR A 131 5.68 2.74 7.81
C THR A 131 5.53 1.59 6.84
N MET A 132 4.42 1.52 6.16
CA MET A 132 4.06 0.43 5.26
C MET A 132 3.94 0.95 3.83
N LYS A 133 4.38 0.16 2.86
CA LYS A 133 4.01 0.27 1.45
C LYS A 133 3.12 -0.91 1.08
N PHE A 134 1.99 -0.63 0.46
CA PHE A 134 1.10 -1.62 -0.11
C PHE A 134 1.12 -1.46 -1.62
N LEU A 135 1.63 -2.47 -2.32
CA LEU A 135 1.81 -2.49 -3.76
C LEU A 135 0.94 -3.59 -4.35
N ILE A 136 0.04 -3.24 -5.27
CA ILE A 136 -0.85 -4.18 -5.96
C ILE A 136 -1.06 -3.73 -7.40
N ASP A 137 -0.73 -4.61 -8.34
CA ASP A 137 -1.10 -4.48 -9.75
C ASP A 137 -0.78 -3.11 -10.35
N GLY A 138 0.42 -2.57 -10.06
CA GLY A 138 0.85 -1.28 -10.53
C GLY A 138 0.35 -0.08 -9.72
N TYR A 139 -0.40 -0.30 -8.66
CA TYR A 139 -0.76 0.75 -7.69
C TYR A 139 0.11 0.63 -6.44
N PHE A 140 0.53 1.76 -5.91
CA PHE A 140 1.20 1.81 -4.61
C PHE A 140 0.54 2.81 -3.68
N GLN A 141 0.65 2.52 -2.41
CA GLN A 141 0.40 3.48 -1.34
C GLN A 141 1.39 3.23 -0.20
N TRP A 142 2.07 4.28 0.24
CA TRP A 142 2.74 4.25 1.53
C TRP A 142 1.90 4.96 2.58
N VAL A 143 1.99 4.47 3.82
CA VAL A 143 1.35 5.08 4.98
C VAL A 143 2.25 4.93 6.20
N ALA A 144 2.34 5.99 7.00
CA ALA A 144 3.10 6.03 8.24
C ALA A 144 2.15 6.36 9.40
N PHE A 145 2.08 5.46 10.39
CA PHE A 145 1.07 5.48 11.46
C PHE A 145 1.56 4.80 12.74
N ASN A 146 0.78 4.93 13.81
CA ASN A 146 0.93 4.18 15.06
C ASN A 146 -0.35 3.39 15.32
N THR A 147 -0.24 2.07 15.51
CA THR A 147 -1.40 1.16 15.67
C THR A 147 -2.07 1.24 17.04
N GLU A 148 -1.40 1.78 18.05
CA GLU A 148 -1.94 1.91 19.41
C GLU A 148 -2.62 3.26 19.63
N THR A 149 -1.99 4.33 19.16
CA THR A 149 -2.49 5.69 19.36
C THR A 149 -3.32 6.21 18.18
N PHE A 150 -3.40 5.47 17.07
CA PHE A 150 -3.99 5.90 15.79
C PHE A 150 -3.38 7.18 15.20
N GLN A 151 -2.25 7.64 15.74
CA GLN A 151 -1.56 8.80 15.20
C GLN A 151 -1.14 8.58 13.76
N PHE A 152 -1.62 9.42 12.86
CA PHE A 152 -1.30 9.43 11.44
C PHE A 152 -0.15 10.39 11.16
N PHE A 153 0.91 9.92 10.49
CA PHE A 153 2.08 10.74 10.18
C PHE A 153 2.16 11.14 8.71
N GLY A 154 1.41 10.48 7.85
CA GLY A 154 1.32 10.80 6.43
C GLY A 154 1.15 9.60 5.54
N SER A 155 0.71 9.88 4.30
CA SER A 155 0.54 8.91 3.23
C SER A 155 0.76 9.57 1.87
N GLY A 156 1.07 8.76 0.88
CA GLY A 156 1.09 9.12 -0.51
C GLY A 156 0.98 7.87 -1.37
N GLY A 157 0.52 8.03 -2.59
CA GLY A 157 0.31 6.90 -3.48
C GLY A 157 0.00 7.33 -4.91
N GLY A 158 -0.17 6.34 -5.76
CA GLY A 158 -0.40 6.50 -7.18
C GLY A 158 -0.10 5.21 -7.92
N PHE A 159 0.54 5.33 -9.07
CA PHE A 159 0.99 4.20 -9.88
C PHE A 159 2.47 3.93 -9.72
N TYR A 160 2.87 2.68 -9.92
CA TYR A 160 4.29 2.34 -9.98
C TYR A 160 4.58 1.39 -11.13
N THR A 161 5.83 1.40 -11.57
CA THR A 161 6.44 0.38 -12.40
C THR A 161 7.66 -0.20 -11.70
N ALA A 162 8.00 -1.46 -12.00
CA ALA A 162 9.18 -2.11 -11.45
C ALA A 162 9.79 -3.01 -12.54
N GLU A 163 10.76 -2.47 -13.27
CA GLU A 163 11.37 -3.13 -14.42
C GLU A 163 12.88 -2.92 -14.43
N LYS A 164 13.64 -3.96 -14.78
CA LYS A 164 15.10 -3.89 -14.99
C LYS A 164 15.86 -3.21 -13.83
N GLY A 165 15.42 -3.44 -12.57
CA GLY A 165 16.05 -2.86 -11.39
C GLY A 165 15.70 -1.38 -11.12
N ILE A 166 14.74 -0.82 -11.85
CA ILE A 166 14.20 0.52 -11.63
C ILE A 166 12.75 0.41 -11.16
N TYR A 167 12.47 0.96 -9.99
CA TYR A 167 11.14 1.16 -9.42
C TYR A 167 10.78 2.64 -9.56
N THR A 168 9.67 2.95 -10.20
CA THR A 168 9.26 4.34 -10.45
C THR A 168 7.89 4.58 -9.85
N GLU A 169 7.77 5.61 -8.99
CA GLU A 169 6.51 6.09 -8.43
C GLU A 169 5.98 7.28 -9.23
N ASN A 170 4.69 7.23 -9.63
CA ASN A 170 3.93 8.35 -10.18
C ASN A 170 2.91 8.78 -9.13
N ILE A 171 3.08 9.94 -8.52
CA ILE A 171 2.32 10.38 -7.35
C ILE A 171 0.99 10.99 -7.77
N GLU A 172 -0.14 10.43 -7.31
CA GLU A 172 -1.49 10.97 -7.55
C GLU A 172 -2.10 11.66 -6.33
N PHE A 173 -1.64 11.32 -5.13
CA PHE A 173 -2.03 12.01 -3.89
C PHE A 173 -0.88 12.00 -2.89
N PHE A 174 -0.83 13.04 -2.05
CA PHE A 174 0.20 13.17 -1.02
C PHE A 174 -0.32 14.00 0.16
N SER A 175 -0.52 13.39 1.32
CA SER A 175 -1.20 14.01 2.47
C SER A 175 -0.48 15.20 3.09
N ARG A 176 0.84 15.29 2.90
CA ARG A 176 1.66 16.34 3.52
C ARG A 176 1.87 17.57 2.63
N ASN A 177 1.72 17.42 1.32
CA ASN A 177 1.97 18.49 0.37
C ASN A 177 1.41 18.13 -1.02
N ASN A 178 0.29 18.72 -1.39
CA ASN A 178 -0.36 18.48 -2.67
C ASN A 178 0.53 18.84 -3.89
N ASN A 179 1.52 19.74 -3.73
CA ASN A 179 2.50 20.07 -4.79
C ASN A 179 3.44 18.90 -5.13
N SER A 180 3.37 17.80 -4.40
CA SER A 180 4.08 16.56 -4.75
C SER A 180 3.33 15.70 -5.76
N VAL A 181 2.05 15.99 -6.03
CA VAL A 181 1.24 15.30 -7.03
C VAL A 181 1.79 15.58 -8.43
N GLY A 182 1.77 14.57 -9.29
CA GLY A 182 2.34 14.62 -10.64
C GLY A 182 3.85 14.36 -10.70
N ARG A 183 4.54 14.24 -9.57
CA ARG A 183 5.96 13.89 -9.58
C ARG A 183 6.18 12.44 -9.96
N ILE A 184 7.26 12.23 -10.73
CA ILE A 184 7.77 10.92 -11.12
C ILE A 184 9.09 10.71 -10.38
N LEU A 185 9.15 9.69 -9.53
CA LEU A 185 10.31 9.42 -8.68
C LEU A 185 10.91 8.05 -9.03
N PRO A 186 12.03 8.01 -9.77
CA PRO A 186 12.74 6.77 -10.07
C PRO A 186 13.69 6.39 -8.93
N PHE A 187 13.75 5.08 -8.65
CA PHE A 187 14.62 4.48 -7.65
C PHE A 187 15.27 3.22 -8.22
N LYS A 188 16.55 3.04 -7.96
CA LYS A 188 17.17 1.73 -8.13
C LYS A 188 16.65 0.78 -7.07
N TYR A 189 16.31 -0.45 -7.46
CA TYR A 189 15.89 -1.46 -6.50
C TYR A 189 16.55 -2.82 -6.76
N LYS A 190 16.64 -3.60 -5.71
CA LYS A 190 16.93 -5.04 -5.74
C LYS A 190 16.16 -5.74 -4.63
N VAL A 191 15.82 -7.00 -4.84
CA VAL A 191 15.34 -7.90 -3.79
C VAL A 191 16.48 -8.85 -3.45
N GLN A 192 16.83 -8.92 -2.18
CA GLN A 192 17.89 -9.79 -1.67
C GLN A 192 17.47 -10.31 -0.29
N ASP A 193 17.60 -11.63 -0.05
CA ASP A 193 17.26 -12.29 1.21
C ASP A 193 15.84 -11.94 1.71
N SER A 194 14.87 -11.85 0.75
CA SER A 194 13.47 -11.45 0.97
C SER A 194 13.26 -9.98 1.38
N ASP A 195 14.30 -9.16 1.40
CA ASP A 195 14.22 -7.71 1.61
C ASP A 195 14.31 -6.94 0.29
N TRP A 196 13.56 -5.87 0.22
CA TRP A 196 13.57 -4.93 -0.89
C TRP A 196 14.41 -3.70 -0.54
N TYR A 197 15.54 -3.53 -1.22
CA TYR A 197 16.41 -2.37 -1.15
C TYR A 197 15.98 -1.34 -2.18
N HIS A 198 15.83 -0.10 -1.76
CA HIS A 198 15.22 0.99 -2.50
C HIS A 198 16.08 2.24 -2.40
N LYS A 199 16.80 2.63 -3.48
CA LYS A 199 17.79 3.72 -3.48
C LYS A 199 17.44 4.80 -4.50
N GLY A 200 17.37 6.05 -4.06
CA GLY A 200 17.09 7.20 -4.93
C GLY A 200 17.03 8.51 -4.17
N LYS A 201 16.10 9.39 -4.56
CA LYS A 201 15.83 10.65 -3.90
C LYS A 201 14.37 10.72 -3.45
N SER A 202 14.14 11.24 -2.25
CA SER A 202 12.78 11.50 -1.74
C SER A 202 12.07 12.60 -2.55
N SER A 203 10.76 12.77 -2.32
CA SER A 203 10.00 13.90 -2.89
C SER A 203 10.55 15.29 -2.51
N LYS A 204 11.43 15.38 -1.51
CA LYS A 204 12.15 16.60 -1.13
C LYS A 204 13.57 16.67 -1.72
N GLY A 205 13.94 15.75 -2.62
CA GLY A 205 15.27 15.70 -3.27
C GLY A 205 16.38 15.11 -2.39
N LYS A 206 16.11 14.72 -1.14
CA LYS A 206 17.12 14.16 -0.23
C LYS A 206 17.47 12.72 -0.63
N PRO A 207 18.76 12.35 -0.67
CA PRO A 207 19.17 10.97 -0.89
C PRO A 207 18.53 10.02 0.12
N MET A 208 18.13 8.83 -0.33
CA MET A 208 17.59 7.79 0.51
C MET A 208 18.02 6.41 0.00
N HIS A 209 18.27 5.50 0.94
CA HIS A 209 18.53 4.10 0.65
C HIS A 209 17.83 3.29 1.76
N GLU A 210 16.63 2.83 1.46
CA GLU A 210 15.74 2.19 2.42
C GLU A 210 15.74 0.68 2.24
N ILE A 211 15.44 -0.02 3.32
CA ILE A 211 15.28 -1.47 3.38
C ILE A 211 13.85 -1.75 3.79
N TRP A 212 13.16 -2.56 3.01
CA TRP A 212 11.77 -2.94 3.20
C TRP A 212 11.64 -4.44 3.31
N THR A 213 10.95 -4.94 4.34
CA THR A 213 10.71 -6.36 4.58
C THR A 213 9.24 -6.69 4.37
N LYS A 214 8.91 -7.83 3.78
CA LYS A 214 7.51 -8.24 3.61
C LYS A 214 6.82 -8.39 4.96
N ARG A 215 5.62 -7.80 5.08
CA ARG A 215 4.83 -7.87 6.31
C ARG A 215 4.40 -9.30 6.66
N SER A 216 4.21 -10.19 5.69
CA SER A 216 3.90 -11.60 5.90
C SER A 216 4.96 -12.34 6.71
N ASN A 217 6.22 -11.89 6.68
CA ASN A 217 7.31 -12.52 7.42
C ASN A 217 7.18 -12.36 8.94
N LEU A 218 6.34 -11.43 9.42
CA LEU A 218 6.06 -11.27 10.86
C LEU A 218 5.10 -12.32 11.42
N ILE A 219 4.29 -12.95 10.57
CA ILE A 219 3.26 -13.90 10.99
C ILE A 219 3.86 -15.32 11.08
N SER A 220 4.91 -15.61 10.32
CA SER A 220 5.57 -16.92 10.31
C SER A 220 6.54 -17.17 11.48
N ASN A 221 6.83 -16.16 12.30
CA ASN A 221 7.77 -16.21 13.44
C ASN A 221 7.06 -16.13 14.82
N LYS A 222 5.74 -16.40 14.88
CA LYS A 222 4.97 -16.50 16.13
C LYS A 222 4.52 -17.92 16.40
#